data_3e184d11d07addf9ffed3f1a1a92137f
#
_entry.id   3e184d11d07addf9ffed3f1a1a92137f
#
_cell.length_a   1.000
_cell.length_b   1.000
_cell.length_c   1.000
_cell.angle_alpha   90.00
_cell.angle_beta   90.00
_cell.angle_gamma   90.00
#
_symmetry.space_group_name_H-M   'P 1'
#
loop_
_entity.id
_entity.type
_entity.pdbx_description
1 polymer ?
#
loop_
_entity_poly.entity_id
_entity_poly.type
_entity_poly.pdbx_seq_one_letter_code
_entity_poly.pdbx_strand_id
1 'polypeptide(L)'
;LNYIMTVINPDALKKLSDICAQLEIPMSVALHGRGTAIESMRDLLGIDSTEKWIVFSVAGEEKTKEYMNRLRRTLYIGVPGHGIAWAVPIKSVGGGKILAYLNDGRQDARYTPEFNFSYELIVAIANEGRTDTVMNAARAAGAMGGTVLHGKGTTSPESEKFLGVSIAKEKEVILIVARKEQKADIMRSIMTRAGADTDAGAVVFSVPVSEVAGFGMFDET
;
A
#
# COMPACT_ATOMS: atom_id res chain seq x y z
N LEU A 1 -5.19 -8.85 -14.70
CA LEU A 1 -3.95 -8.65 -13.94
C LEU A 1 -4.18 -7.69 -12.78
N ASN A 2 -3.56 -7.99 -11.65
CA ASN A 2 -3.58 -7.17 -10.45
C ASN A 2 -2.16 -6.77 -10.07
N TYR A 3 -2.00 -5.53 -9.62
CA TYR A 3 -0.82 -5.05 -8.91
C TYR A 3 -1.04 -5.28 -7.41
N ILE A 4 -0.25 -6.15 -6.83
CA ILE A 4 -0.41 -6.59 -5.45
C ILE A 4 0.62 -5.89 -4.57
N MET A 5 0.18 -5.33 -3.46
CA MET A 5 1.04 -4.78 -2.42
C MET A 5 0.86 -5.59 -1.14
N THR A 6 1.96 -6.10 -0.60
CA THR A 6 1.98 -6.89 0.63
C THR A 6 2.92 -6.25 1.64
N VAL A 7 2.38 -5.89 2.80
CA VAL A 7 3.14 -5.30 3.91
C VAL A 7 3.31 -6.35 4.99
N ILE A 8 4.55 -6.68 5.33
CA ILE A 8 4.90 -7.75 6.28
C ILE A 8 6.03 -7.32 7.22
N ASN A 9 6.20 -8.08 8.29
CA ASN A 9 7.37 -7.98 9.16
C ASN A 9 8.63 -8.46 8.44
N PRO A 10 9.82 -8.00 8.83
CA PRO A 10 11.07 -8.37 8.18
C PRO A 10 11.36 -9.88 8.17
N ASP A 11 11.00 -10.59 9.23
CA ASP A 11 11.18 -12.04 9.37
C ASP A 11 10.30 -12.89 8.43
N ALA A 12 9.21 -12.31 7.94
CA ALA A 12 8.29 -12.99 7.02
C ALA A 12 8.74 -12.96 5.54
N LEU A 13 9.73 -12.14 5.18
CA LEU A 13 10.13 -11.92 3.78
C LEU A 13 10.52 -13.20 3.05
N LYS A 14 11.27 -14.09 3.71
CA LYS A 14 11.69 -15.38 3.11
C LYS A 14 10.48 -16.25 2.79
N LYS A 15 9.55 -16.41 3.73
CA LYS A 15 8.32 -17.20 3.53
C LYS A 15 7.47 -16.62 2.41
N LEU A 16 7.40 -15.30 2.31
CA LEU A 16 6.68 -14.62 1.22
C LEU A 16 7.33 -14.91 -0.14
N SER A 17 8.66 -14.84 -0.21
CA SER A 17 9.41 -15.18 -1.43
C SER A 17 9.14 -16.62 -1.88
N ASP A 18 9.10 -17.56 -0.93
CA ASP A 18 8.79 -18.97 -1.21
C ASP A 18 7.34 -19.14 -1.75
N ILE A 19 6.38 -18.38 -1.22
CA ILE A 19 4.99 -18.35 -1.73
C ILE A 19 4.96 -17.81 -3.17
N CYS A 20 5.66 -16.72 -3.46
CA CYS A 20 5.75 -16.16 -4.80
C CYS A 20 6.36 -17.15 -5.80
N ALA A 21 7.43 -17.83 -5.41
CA ALA A 21 8.09 -18.84 -6.23
C ALA A 21 7.16 -20.04 -6.53
N GLN A 22 6.46 -20.57 -5.51
CA GLN A 22 5.52 -21.69 -5.67
C GLN A 22 4.31 -21.37 -6.55
N LEU A 23 3.87 -20.10 -6.55
CA LEU A 23 2.79 -19.62 -7.40
C LEU A 23 3.28 -19.11 -8.77
N GLU A 24 4.59 -19.23 -9.03
CA GLU A 24 5.20 -18.72 -10.25
C GLU A 24 4.82 -17.27 -10.56
N ILE A 25 4.86 -16.42 -9.53
CA ILE A 25 4.64 -14.98 -9.69
C ILE A 25 5.92 -14.39 -10.31
N PRO A 26 5.84 -13.87 -11.56
CA PRO A 26 7.05 -13.59 -12.35
C PRO A 26 7.84 -12.36 -11.88
N MET A 27 7.21 -11.47 -11.12
CA MET A 27 7.85 -10.23 -10.67
C MET A 27 7.48 -9.93 -9.22
N SER A 28 8.50 -9.71 -8.40
CA SER A 28 8.35 -9.19 -7.04
C SER A 28 9.49 -8.22 -6.72
N VAL A 29 9.15 -7.09 -6.14
CA VAL A 29 10.09 -6.06 -5.70
C VAL A 29 9.79 -5.71 -4.25
N ALA A 30 10.81 -5.74 -3.39
CA ALA A 30 10.67 -5.42 -1.98
C ALA A 30 11.29 -4.06 -1.65
N LEU A 31 10.57 -3.25 -0.88
CA LEU A 31 10.99 -1.93 -0.40
C LEU A 31 10.87 -1.88 1.12
N HIS A 32 11.71 -1.07 1.74
CA HIS A 32 11.58 -0.75 3.15
C HIS A 32 10.47 0.27 3.40
N GLY A 33 9.75 0.09 4.48
CA GLY A 33 8.75 1.03 4.94
C GLY A 33 8.49 0.90 6.44
N ARG A 34 7.51 1.62 6.94
CA ARG A 34 7.17 1.67 8.35
C ARG A 34 5.66 1.62 8.57
N GLY A 35 5.23 0.81 9.53
CA GLY A 35 3.85 0.82 10.02
C GLY A 35 3.57 2.06 10.88
N THR A 36 2.32 2.50 10.90
CA THR A 36 1.89 3.71 11.63
C THR A 36 1.20 3.40 12.96
N ALA A 37 1.33 2.18 13.51
CA ALA A 37 0.74 1.83 14.80
C ALA A 37 1.28 2.75 15.89
N ILE A 38 0.37 3.34 16.68
CA ILE A 38 0.72 4.17 17.84
C ILE A 38 1.26 3.31 18.99
N GLU A 39 2.03 3.91 19.90
CA GLU A 39 2.71 3.20 20.97
C GLU A 39 1.75 2.37 21.82
N SER A 40 0.63 2.93 22.27
CA SER A 40 -0.39 2.21 23.04
C SER A 40 -0.98 0.99 22.33
N MET A 41 -1.11 1.03 21.01
CA MET A 41 -1.55 -0.13 20.21
C MET A 41 -0.43 -1.15 20.02
N ARG A 42 0.81 -0.69 19.91
CA ARG A 42 1.99 -1.57 19.84
C ARG A 42 2.16 -2.37 21.12
N ASP A 43 2.07 -1.71 22.28
CA ASP A 43 2.16 -2.35 23.59
C ASP A 43 1.02 -3.36 23.79
N LEU A 44 -0.21 -2.98 23.43
CA LEU A 44 -1.38 -3.86 23.56
C LEU A 44 -1.28 -5.12 22.67
N LEU A 45 -0.69 -5.00 21.49
CA LEU A 45 -0.60 -6.07 20.49
C LEU A 45 0.76 -6.78 20.48
N GLY A 46 1.71 -6.39 21.36
CA GLY A 46 3.06 -6.95 21.41
C GLY A 46 3.88 -6.69 20.13
N ILE A 47 3.70 -5.51 19.50
CA ILE A 47 4.41 -5.15 18.28
C ILE A 47 5.72 -4.45 18.63
N ASP A 48 6.84 -5.16 18.59
CA ASP A 48 8.15 -4.66 18.99
C ASP A 48 8.75 -3.66 17.99
N SER A 49 8.46 -3.79 16.70
CA SER A 49 9.03 -2.95 15.63
C SER A 49 7.98 -2.40 14.68
N THR A 50 8.19 -1.15 14.26
CA THR A 50 7.39 -0.52 13.18
C THR A 50 7.97 -0.78 11.79
N GLU A 51 9.18 -1.35 11.69
CA GLU A 51 9.78 -1.68 10.40
C GLU A 51 8.94 -2.70 9.64
N LYS A 52 8.77 -2.45 8.34
CA LYS A 52 8.01 -3.31 7.43
C LYS A 52 8.75 -3.47 6.11
N TRP A 53 8.55 -4.62 5.48
CA TRP A 53 8.77 -4.78 4.05
C TRP A 53 7.47 -4.58 3.30
N ILE A 54 7.53 -3.78 2.24
CA ILE A 54 6.46 -3.62 1.27
C ILE A 54 6.89 -4.36 0.01
N VAL A 55 6.19 -5.43 -0.32
CA VAL A 55 6.48 -6.24 -1.50
C VAL A 55 5.44 -5.98 -2.58
N PHE A 56 5.91 -5.55 -3.73
CA PHE A 56 5.11 -5.32 -4.93
C PHE A 56 5.22 -6.54 -5.85
N SER A 57 4.07 -7.04 -6.30
CA SER A 57 3.98 -8.18 -7.20
C SER A 57 2.92 -7.94 -8.27
N VAL A 58 2.99 -8.66 -9.38
CA VAL A 58 1.95 -8.66 -10.41
C VAL A 58 1.53 -10.09 -10.69
N ALA A 59 0.21 -10.33 -10.70
CA ALA A 59 -0.35 -11.65 -10.97
C ALA A 59 -1.71 -11.57 -11.67
N GLY A 60 -2.10 -12.67 -12.33
CA GLY A 60 -3.45 -12.88 -12.83
C GLY A 60 -4.46 -12.99 -11.70
N GLU A 61 -5.75 -12.90 -12.00
CA GLU A 61 -6.82 -12.88 -11.00
C GLU A 61 -6.84 -14.14 -10.13
N GLU A 62 -6.74 -15.33 -10.73
CA GLU A 62 -6.75 -16.60 -10.02
C GLU A 62 -5.53 -16.75 -9.09
N LYS A 63 -4.34 -16.42 -9.59
CA LYS A 63 -3.11 -16.39 -8.77
C LYS A 63 -3.19 -15.38 -7.64
N THR A 64 -3.83 -14.24 -7.87
CA THR A 64 -4.05 -13.22 -6.83
C THR A 64 -4.90 -13.78 -5.69
N LYS A 65 -6.03 -14.44 -6.00
CA LYS A 65 -6.89 -15.08 -5.00
C LYS A 65 -6.15 -16.17 -4.21
N GLU A 66 -5.43 -17.05 -4.91
CA GLU A 66 -4.64 -18.09 -4.25
C GLU A 66 -3.52 -17.50 -3.40
N TYR A 67 -2.85 -16.47 -3.87
CA TYR A 67 -1.83 -15.75 -3.11
C TYR A 67 -2.41 -15.17 -1.81
N MET A 68 -3.55 -14.47 -1.87
CA MET A 68 -4.21 -13.93 -0.67
C MET A 68 -4.58 -15.03 0.32
N ASN A 69 -5.07 -16.19 -0.16
CA ASN A 69 -5.38 -17.34 0.68
C ASN A 69 -4.14 -17.91 1.38
N ARG A 70 -3.03 -18.04 0.64
CA ARG A 70 -1.77 -18.51 1.22
C ARG A 70 -1.20 -17.54 2.25
N LEU A 71 -1.30 -16.24 2.02
CA LEU A 71 -0.89 -15.23 2.99
C LEU A 71 -1.64 -15.40 4.32
N ARG A 72 -2.96 -15.58 4.27
CA ARG A 72 -3.78 -15.81 5.48
C ARG A 72 -3.35 -17.08 6.22
N ARG A 73 -3.12 -18.18 5.51
CA ARG A 73 -2.81 -19.49 6.11
C ARG A 73 -1.37 -19.62 6.59
N THR A 74 -0.40 -19.04 5.88
CA THR A 74 1.03 -19.27 6.13
C THR A 74 1.68 -18.14 6.90
N LEU A 75 1.29 -16.91 6.64
CA LEU A 75 1.83 -15.71 7.29
C LEU A 75 0.86 -15.14 8.32
N TYR A 76 -0.31 -15.75 8.47
CA TYR A 76 -1.36 -15.31 9.40
C TYR A 76 -1.73 -13.83 9.19
N ILE A 77 -1.72 -13.39 7.92
CA ILE A 77 -2.20 -12.06 7.54
C ILE A 77 -3.67 -11.94 7.95
N GLY A 78 -3.97 -10.89 8.76
CA GLY A 78 -5.26 -10.75 9.44
C GLY A 78 -5.11 -10.78 10.95
N VAL A 79 -4.08 -11.43 11.49
CA VAL A 79 -3.71 -11.27 12.90
C VAL A 79 -3.05 -9.90 13.08
N PRO A 80 -3.46 -9.10 14.08
CA PRO A 80 -2.86 -7.79 14.33
C PRO A 80 -1.33 -7.86 14.44
N GLY A 81 -0.64 -6.95 13.75
CA GLY A 81 0.82 -6.90 13.71
C GLY A 81 1.49 -7.75 12.62
N HIS A 82 0.81 -8.75 12.06
CA HIS A 82 1.40 -9.65 11.04
C HIS A 82 1.49 -9.02 9.65
N GLY A 83 0.62 -8.09 9.32
CA GLY A 83 0.67 -7.37 8.06
C GLY A 83 -0.67 -7.23 7.36
N ILE A 84 -0.62 -6.69 6.14
CA ILE A 84 -1.78 -6.50 5.29
C ILE A 84 -1.37 -6.70 3.83
N ALA A 85 -2.26 -7.21 3.00
CA ALA A 85 -2.08 -7.27 1.55
C ALA A 85 -3.34 -6.81 0.84
N TRP A 86 -3.15 -6.14 -0.30
CA TRP A 86 -4.25 -5.71 -1.16
C TRP A 86 -3.82 -5.75 -2.62
N ALA A 87 -4.79 -5.86 -3.52
CA ALA A 87 -4.59 -5.89 -4.96
C ALA A 87 -5.36 -4.76 -5.65
N VAL A 88 -4.71 -4.11 -6.59
CA VAL A 88 -5.25 -3.04 -7.42
C VAL A 88 -5.32 -3.54 -8.87
N PRO A 89 -6.46 -3.46 -9.54
CA PRO A 89 -6.57 -3.93 -10.92
C PRO A 89 -5.75 -3.08 -11.88
N ILE A 90 -4.96 -3.73 -12.75
CA ILE A 90 -4.15 -3.09 -13.78
C ILE A 90 -5.02 -2.85 -15.01
N LYS A 91 -5.13 -1.59 -15.44
CA LYS A 91 -5.93 -1.20 -16.60
C LYS A 91 -5.25 -1.53 -17.93
N SER A 92 -3.92 -1.38 -18.01
CA SER A 92 -3.16 -1.62 -19.25
C SER A 92 -1.70 -1.95 -18.96
N VAL A 93 -1.11 -2.77 -19.83
CA VAL A 93 0.30 -3.16 -19.78
C VAL A 93 0.97 -2.75 -21.08
N GLY A 94 2.15 -2.12 -20.99
CA GLY A 94 2.92 -1.71 -22.17
C GLY A 94 3.66 -2.89 -22.79
N GLY A 95 3.31 -3.23 -24.05
CA GLY A 95 3.99 -4.26 -24.85
C GLY A 95 3.46 -5.68 -24.63
N GLY A 96 3.16 -6.38 -25.76
CA GLY A 96 2.59 -7.72 -25.74
C GLY A 96 3.49 -8.79 -25.12
N LYS A 97 4.82 -8.67 -25.25
CA LYS A 97 5.77 -9.59 -24.63
C LYS A 97 5.77 -9.47 -23.10
N ILE A 98 5.64 -8.24 -22.57
CA ILE A 98 5.55 -7.97 -21.14
C ILE A 98 4.22 -8.49 -20.60
N LEU A 99 3.12 -8.24 -21.33
CA LEU A 99 1.81 -8.77 -20.98
C LEU A 99 1.83 -10.31 -20.90
N ALA A 100 2.38 -10.99 -21.90
CA ALA A 100 2.51 -12.44 -21.89
C ALA A 100 3.35 -12.95 -20.71
N TYR A 101 4.47 -12.29 -20.42
CA TYR A 101 5.32 -12.63 -19.27
C TYR A 101 4.57 -12.52 -17.93
N LEU A 102 3.76 -11.48 -17.76
CA LEU A 102 3.01 -11.24 -16.52
C LEU A 102 1.70 -12.06 -16.43
N ASN A 103 1.23 -12.63 -17.53
CA ASN A 103 -0.08 -13.28 -17.66
C ASN A 103 0.03 -14.73 -18.15
N ASP A 104 1.06 -15.45 -17.74
CA ASP A 104 1.27 -16.88 -18.05
C ASP A 104 1.20 -17.20 -19.56
N GLY A 105 1.81 -16.36 -20.39
CA GLY A 105 1.85 -16.52 -21.84
C GLY A 105 0.61 -16.01 -22.59
N ARG A 106 -0.42 -15.57 -21.88
CA ARG A 106 -1.66 -15.07 -22.52
C ARG A 106 -1.49 -13.62 -22.98
N GLN A 107 -1.86 -13.33 -24.22
CA GLN A 107 -1.79 -11.99 -24.82
C GLN A 107 -3.17 -11.32 -25.00
N ASP A 108 -4.24 -12.03 -24.72
CA ASP A 108 -5.63 -11.67 -25.03
C ASP A 108 -6.36 -10.88 -23.94
N ALA A 109 -5.62 -10.31 -23.00
CA ALA A 109 -6.19 -9.55 -21.89
C ALA A 109 -6.83 -8.23 -22.33
N ARG A 110 -8.01 -8.29 -22.92
CA ARG A 110 -8.96 -7.17 -22.96
C ARG A 110 -9.80 -7.19 -21.68
N TYR A 111 -9.24 -6.68 -20.61
CA TYR A 111 -9.94 -6.55 -19.35
C TYR A 111 -10.28 -5.09 -19.09
N THR A 112 -11.56 -4.80 -18.94
CA THR A 112 -12.01 -3.52 -18.38
C THR A 112 -12.23 -3.75 -16.90
N PRO A 113 -11.40 -3.17 -16.01
CA PRO A 113 -11.56 -3.38 -14.58
C PRO A 113 -12.93 -2.89 -14.10
N GLU A 114 -13.60 -3.69 -13.30
CA GLU A 114 -14.72 -3.20 -12.51
C GLU A 114 -14.19 -2.29 -11.41
N PHE A 115 -14.86 -1.16 -11.18
CA PHE A 115 -14.46 -0.18 -10.16
C PHE A 115 -15.40 -0.15 -8.95
N ASN A 116 -16.28 -1.14 -8.82
CA ASN A 116 -17.26 -1.22 -7.74
C ASN A 116 -16.84 -2.25 -6.68
N PHE A 117 -15.72 -2.01 -6.04
CA PHE A 117 -15.21 -2.85 -4.96
C PHE A 117 -15.57 -2.29 -3.59
N SER A 118 -15.49 -3.14 -2.55
CA SER A 118 -15.80 -2.78 -1.16
C SER A 118 -14.70 -1.99 -0.46
N TYR A 119 -13.47 -2.02 -1.02
CA TYR A 119 -12.30 -1.39 -0.42
C TYR A 119 -11.64 -0.41 -1.38
N GLU A 120 -10.97 0.58 -0.80
CA GLU A 120 -10.20 1.60 -1.50
C GLU A 120 -8.82 1.75 -0.84
N LEU A 121 -7.80 1.95 -1.66
CA LEU A 121 -6.49 2.41 -1.20
C LEU A 121 -6.45 3.93 -1.30
N ILE A 122 -6.37 4.60 -0.17
CA ILE A 122 -6.12 6.04 -0.09
C ILE A 122 -4.60 6.22 -0.04
N VAL A 123 -4.10 7.05 -0.94
CA VAL A 123 -2.70 7.43 -1.03
C VAL A 123 -2.59 8.90 -0.66
N ALA A 124 -1.83 9.21 0.39
CA ALA A 124 -1.49 10.58 0.76
C ALA A 124 0.02 10.80 0.59
N ILE A 125 0.40 11.83 -0.16
CA ILE A 125 1.80 12.23 -0.35
C ILE A 125 2.01 13.54 0.39
N ALA A 126 2.82 13.53 1.44
CA ALA A 126 3.05 14.66 2.33
C ALA A 126 4.54 15.04 2.41
N ASN A 127 4.82 16.19 3.00
CA ASN A 127 6.18 16.57 3.35
C ASN A 127 6.75 15.67 4.43
N GLU A 128 8.07 15.46 4.43
CA GLU A 128 8.76 14.65 5.44
C GLU A 128 8.43 15.11 6.88
N GLY A 129 8.30 14.12 7.79
CA GLY A 129 7.98 14.37 9.21
C GLY A 129 6.51 14.71 9.46
N ARG A 130 5.62 14.59 8.48
CA ARG A 130 4.20 14.94 8.61
C ARG A 130 3.26 13.72 8.64
N THR A 131 3.81 12.53 8.70
CA THR A 131 3.03 11.28 8.82
C THR A 131 2.00 11.34 9.95
N ASP A 132 2.41 11.80 11.16
CA ASP A 132 1.51 11.83 12.31
C ASP A 132 0.35 12.82 12.11
N THR A 133 0.59 13.96 11.48
CA THR A 133 -0.46 14.93 11.13
C THR A 133 -1.50 14.29 10.20
N VAL A 134 -1.03 13.62 9.15
CA VAL A 134 -1.90 12.92 8.18
C VAL A 134 -2.64 11.76 8.85
N MET A 135 -1.93 10.92 9.62
CA MET A 135 -2.54 9.75 10.25
C MET A 135 -3.51 10.09 11.37
N ASN A 136 -3.26 11.16 12.15
CA ASN A 136 -4.21 11.63 13.15
C ASN A 136 -5.49 12.16 12.50
N ALA A 137 -5.37 12.87 11.37
CA ALA A 137 -6.52 13.27 10.59
C ALA A 137 -7.30 12.08 10.04
N ALA A 138 -6.60 11.07 9.50
CA ALA A 138 -7.21 9.86 8.96
C ALA A 138 -7.93 9.03 10.04
N ARG A 139 -7.27 8.80 11.20
CA ARG A 139 -7.84 8.06 12.32
C ARG A 139 -9.08 8.73 12.91
N ALA A 140 -9.10 10.06 12.99
CA ALA A 140 -10.28 10.81 13.44
C ALA A 140 -11.51 10.58 12.56
N ALA A 141 -11.32 10.12 11.32
CA ALA A 141 -12.38 9.75 10.37
C ALA A 141 -12.53 8.22 10.19
N GLY A 142 -11.93 7.41 11.07
CA GLY A 142 -12.13 5.96 11.11
C GLY A 142 -11.09 5.12 10.38
N ALA A 143 -9.95 5.69 9.94
CA ALA A 143 -8.86 4.88 9.40
C ALA A 143 -8.23 4.01 10.50
N MET A 144 -8.04 2.73 10.24
CA MET A 144 -7.50 1.76 11.20
C MET A 144 -5.98 1.84 11.32
N GLY A 145 -5.29 2.21 10.25
CA GLY A 145 -3.83 2.31 10.20
C GLY A 145 -3.35 2.65 8.80
N GLY A 146 -2.04 2.68 8.63
CA GLY A 146 -1.41 2.93 7.35
C GLY A 146 0.04 2.46 7.33
N THR A 147 0.63 2.52 6.15
CA THR A 147 2.03 2.19 5.90
C THR A 147 2.70 3.38 5.24
N VAL A 148 3.90 3.73 5.68
CA VAL A 148 4.66 4.87 5.17
C VAL A 148 5.86 4.39 4.38
N LEU A 149 6.00 4.94 3.18
CA LEU A 149 7.19 4.86 2.34
C LEU A 149 7.89 6.22 2.34
N HIS A 150 9.20 6.20 2.48
CA HIS A 150 10.02 7.41 2.34
C HIS A 150 10.55 7.53 0.92
N GLY A 151 10.54 8.73 0.37
CA GLY A 151 10.99 9.00 -0.97
C GLY A 151 11.39 10.46 -1.19
N LYS A 152 11.90 10.74 -2.38
CA LYS A 152 12.28 12.11 -2.79
C LYS A 152 11.33 12.62 -3.86
N GLY A 153 10.88 13.86 -3.70
CA GLY A 153 10.17 14.56 -4.76
C GLY A 153 11.12 14.83 -5.93
N THR A 154 10.72 14.43 -7.14
CA THR A 154 11.54 14.56 -8.35
C THR A 154 11.27 15.84 -9.12
N THR A 155 10.18 16.54 -8.82
CA THR A 155 9.72 17.76 -9.51
C THR A 155 9.62 18.91 -8.54
N SER A 156 10.61 19.79 -8.55
CA SER A 156 10.45 21.17 -8.06
C SER A 156 11.20 22.08 -9.02
N PRO A 157 10.52 23.06 -9.67
CA PRO A 157 11.20 24.16 -10.38
C PRO A 157 12.06 25.00 -9.45
N GLU A 158 11.77 24.93 -8.16
CA GLU A 158 12.42 25.65 -7.06
C GLU A 158 13.25 24.71 -6.18
N SER A 159 13.97 23.74 -6.77
CA SER A 159 15.01 23.07 -6.01
C SER A 159 16.02 24.13 -5.59
N GLU A 160 15.97 24.53 -4.32
CA GLU A 160 16.95 25.45 -3.73
C GLU A 160 18.33 24.86 -3.99
N LYS A 161 19.06 25.50 -4.89
CA LYS A 161 20.46 25.18 -5.15
C LYS A 161 21.29 25.70 -3.98
N PHE A 162 21.51 24.87 -3.00
CA PHE A 162 22.50 25.17 -1.98
C PHE A 162 23.88 24.74 -2.51
N LEU A 163 24.80 25.68 -2.69
CA LEU A 163 26.16 25.48 -3.24
C LEU A 163 26.18 24.71 -4.59
N GLY A 164 25.17 24.91 -5.45
CA GLY A 164 25.12 24.27 -6.75
C GLY A 164 24.52 22.84 -6.75
N VAL A 165 24.15 22.30 -5.59
CA VAL A 165 23.52 20.99 -5.45
C VAL A 165 22.00 21.18 -5.34
N SER A 166 21.24 20.50 -6.20
CA SER A 166 19.78 20.45 -6.11
C SER A 166 19.37 19.54 -4.96
N ILE A 167 18.74 20.08 -3.93
CA ILE A 167 18.21 19.31 -2.81
C ILE A 167 16.74 19.02 -3.13
N ALA A 168 16.45 17.80 -3.56
CA ALA A 168 15.08 17.33 -3.69
C ALA A 168 14.43 17.23 -2.29
N LYS A 169 13.24 17.83 -2.13
CA LYS A 169 12.51 17.73 -0.86
C LYS A 169 12.09 16.28 -0.58
N GLU A 170 12.40 15.79 0.60
CA GLU A 170 11.95 14.49 1.08
C GLU A 170 10.44 14.47 1.20
N LYS A 171 9.84 13.33 0.88
CA LYS A 171 8.40 13.09 0.89
C LYS A 171 8.09 11.78 1.61
N GLU A 172 6.91 11.75 2.19
CA GLU A 172 6.32 10.53 2.76
C GLU A 172 5.09 10.15 1.93
N VAL A 173 5.04 8.89 1.49
CA VAL A 173 3.88 8.30 0.82
C VAL A 173 3.17 7.41 1.84
N ILE A 174 1.97 7.79 2.22
CA ILE A 174 1.17 7.11 3.24
C ILE A 174 0.06 6.35 2.54
N LEU A 175 0.05 5.03 2.75
CA LEU A 175 -0.87 4.08 2.15
C LEU A 175 -1.90 3.66 3.22
N ILE A 176 -3.18 3.92 2.98
CA ILE A 176 -4.28 3.64 3.91
C ILE A 176 -5.34 2.82 3.17
N VAL A 177 -5.55 1.57 3.57
CA VAL A 177 -6.70 0.79 3.09
C VAL A 177 -7.92 1.16 3.93
N ALA A 178 -9.04 1.40 3.27
CA ALA A 178 -10.28 1.78 3.91
C ALA A 178 -11.48 1.11 3.24
N ARG A 179 -12.60 0.98 3.96
CA ARG A 179 -13.88 0.63 3.34
C ARG A 179 -14.33 1.77 2.42
N LYS A 180 -15.00 1.42 1.33
CA LYS A 180 -15.50 2.37 0.33
C LYS A 180 -16.34 3.50 0.96
N GLU A 181 -17.17 3.14 1.94
CA GLU A 181 -18.07 4.07 2.64
C GLU A 181 -17.29 5.11 3.47
N GLN A 182 -16.13 4.73 4.02
CA GLN A 182 -15.30 5.59 4.88
C GLN A 182 -14.36 6.50 4.07
N LYS A 183 -14.08 6.16 2.81
CA LYS A 183 -13.11 6.84 1.96
C LYS A 183 -13.29 8.37 1.93
N ALA A 184 -14.51 8.83 1.64
CA ALA A 184 -14.77 10.26 1.46
C ALA A 184 -14.51 11.07 2.74
N ASP A 185 -14.88 10.54 3.89
CA ASP A 185 -14.68 11.21 5.19
C ASP A 185 -13.21 11.22 5.59
N ILE A 186 -12.49 10.10 5.37
CA ILE A 186 -11.05 10.03 5.62
C ILE A 186 -10.30 11.03 4.73
N MET A 187 -10.56 11.05 3.43
CA MET A 187 -9.90 11.99 2.50
C MET A 187 -10.21 13.44 2.87
N ARG A 188 -11.47 13.76 3.19
CA ARG A 188 -11.87 15.11 3.62
C ARG A 188 -11.15 15.54 4.89
N SER A 189 -11.06 14.66 5.88
CA SER A 189 -10.36 14.93 7.14
C SER A 189 -8.86 15.20 6.90
N ILE A 190 -8.20 14.40 6.06
CA ILE A 190 -6.79 14.63 5.69
C ILE A 190 -6.63 15.97 4.98
N MET A 191 -7.46 16.26 3.97
CA MET A 191 -7.37 17.51 3.21
C MET A 191 -7.59 18.73 4.09
N THR A 192 -8.51 18.67 5.05
CA THR A 192 -8.80 19.81 5.95
C THR A 192 -7.67 20.07 6.94
N ARG A 193 -7.01 19.02 7.46
CA ARG A 193 -6.03 19.14 8.55
C ARG A 193 -4.58 19.06 8.11
N ALA A 194 -4.32 18.47 6.95
CA ALA A 194 -2.98 18.19 6.43
C ALA A 194 -2.85 18.52 4.92
N GLY A 195 -3.84 19.15 4.29
CA GLY A 195 -3.86 19.41 2.86
C GLY A 195 -2.81 20.41 2.36
N ALA A 196 -2.88 20.75 1.08
CA ALA A 196 -1.87 21.51 0.36
C ALA A 196 -1.56 22.89 0.98
N ASP A 197 -2.54 23.52 1.65
CA ASP A 197 -2.41 24.84 2.29
C ASP A 197 -1.85 24.76 3.72
N THR A 198 -1.42 23.59 4.18
CA THR A 198 -0.82 23.36 5.50
C THR A 198 0.66 23.02 5.39
N ASP A 199 1.38 23.01 6.51
CA ASP A 199 2.79 22.56 6.57
C ASP A 199 2.98 21.11 6.09
N ALA A 200 1.95 20.27 6.19
CA ALA A 200 2.02 18.91 5.70
C ALA A 200 1.97 18.84 4.17
N GLY A 201 1.32 19.80 3.52
CA GLY A 201 1.25 19.91 2.08
C GLY A 201 0.75 18.65 1.38
N ALA A 202 -0.19 17.92 2.01
CA ALA A 202 -0.61 16.62 1.54
C ALA A 202 -1.45 16.71 0.26
N VAL A 203 -1.11 15.85 -0.70
CA VAL A 203 -1.94 15.53 -1.87
C VAL A 203 -2.54 14.14 -1.63
N VAL A 204 -3.87 14.01 -1.80
CA VAL A 204 -4.60 12.79 -1.47
C VAL A 204 -5.42 12.32 -2.65
N PHE A 205 -5.35 11.03 -2.98
CA PHE A 205 -6.20 10.39 -3.99
C PHE A 205 -6.49 8.94 -3.58
N SER A 206 -7.43 8.30 -4.25
CA SER A 206 -7.73 6.89 -4.01
C SER A 206 -7.73 6.08 -5.29
N VAL A 207 -7.49 4.77 -5.13
CA VAL A 207 -7.63 3.77 -6.19
C VAL A 207 -8.43 2.58 -5.66
N PRO A 208 -9.22 1.89 -6.51
CA PRO A 208 -10.03 0.77 -6.09
C PRO A 208 -9.17 -0.43 -5.71
N VAL A 209 -9.61 -1.21 -4.71
CA VAL A 209 -8.95 -2.43 -4.26
C VAL A 209 -9.85 -3.62 -4.56
N SER A 210 -9.39 -4.55 -5.40
CA SER A 210 -10.13 -5.74 -5.81
C SER A 210 -10.08 -6.87 -4.78
N GLU A 211 -8.98 -7.00 -4.06
CA GLU A 211 -8.78 -8.02 -3.03
C GLU A 211 -8.02 -7.42 -1.85
N VAL A 212 -8.35 -7.84 -0.64
CA VAL A 212 -7.65 -7.45 0.59
C VAL A 212 -7.49 -8.66 1.51
N ALA A 213 -6.38 -8.71 2.22
CA ALA A 213 -6.14 -9.65 3.31
C ALA A 213 -5.60 -8.89 4.53
N GLY A 214 -6.10 -9.20 5.73
CA GLY A 214 -5.65 -8.58 6.96
C GLY A 214 -6.26 -7.21 7.27
N PHE A 215 -7.42 -6.92 6.74
CA PHE A 215 -8.16 -5.70 7.05
C PHE A 215 -9.11 -5.93 8.25
N GLY A 216 -8.67 -5.47 9.43
CA GLY A 216 -9.44 -5.63 10.66
C GLY A 216 -9.18 -6.94 11.39
N MET A 217 -9.72 -7.08 12.63
CA MET A 217 -9.53 -8.27 13.47
C MET A 217 -10.38 -9.47 13.02
N PHE A 218 -11.41 -9.24 12.20
CA PHE A 218 -12.31 -10.28 11.71
C PHE A 218 -12.69 -9.96 10.26
N ASP A 219 -11.94 -10.51 9.30
CA ASP A 219 -12.45 -10.66 7.95
C ASP A 219 -13.54 -11.73 8.04
N GLU A 220 -14.80 -11.34 7.97
CA GLU A 220 -15.91 -12.30 7.79
C GLU A 220 -15.67 -13.03 6.46
N THR A 221 -15.55 -14.34 6.57
CA THR A 221 -15.38 -15.31 5.46
C THR A 221 -16.56 -15.31 4.52
#